data_3c6cac382c76cd17da83c7e544b27a7d
#
_entry.id   3c6cac382c76cd17da83c7e544b27a7d
#
_cell.length_a   1.000
_cell.length_b   1.000
_cell.length_c   1.000
_cell.angle_alpha   90.00
_cell.angle_beta   90.00
_cell.angle_gamma   90.00
#
_symmetry.space_group_name_H-M   'P 1'
#
loop_
_entity.id
_entity.type
_entity.pdbx_description
1 polymer ?
#
loop_
_entity_poly.entity_id
_entity_poly.type
_entity_poly.pdbx_seq_one_letter_code
_entity_poly.pdbx_strand_id
1 'polypeptide(L)'
;MPLPVLTTPVPHSVGLNRPQRQLPSGACDSHMHIFDPRFAPSSHWPRTPPVAPVAAYRQLQSRLGTTRTVVVTPSTYGTDNA
;
A
#
# COMPACT_ATOMS: atom_id res chain seq x y z
N MET A 1 -32.23 0.76 3.32
CA MET A 1 -31.30 0.40 4.41
C MET A 1 -29.89 0.70 3.97
N PRO A 2 -29.18 1.53 4.69
CA PRO A 2 -27.79 1.80 4.29
C PRO A 2 -26.95 0.52 4.42
N LEU A 3 -25.99 0.37 3.50
CA LEU A 3 -25.03 -0.72 3.58
C LEU A 3 -24.19 -0.56 4.86
N PRO A 4 -23.83 -1.68 5.52
CA PRO A 4 -22.96 -1.60 6.68
C PRO A 4 -21.61 -0.98 6.28
N VAL A 5 -21.06 -0.13 7.14
CA VAL A 5 -19.72 0.39 6.96
C VAL A 5 -18.74 -0.77 7.09
N LEU A 6 -17.85 -0.89 6.11
CA LEU A 6 -16.79 -1.89 6.17
C LEU A 6 -15.83 -1.50 7.29
N THR A 7 -15.76 -2.31 8.35
CA THR A 7 -14.85 -2.11 9.48
C THR A 7 -13.53 -2.84 9.29
N THR A 8 -13.52 -3.86 8.43
CA THR A 8 -12.32 -4.62 8.11
C THR A 8 -11.46 -3.84 7.11
N PRO A 9 -10.17 -3.64 7.37
CA PRO A 9 -9.28 -3.01 6.40
C PRO A 9 -9.24 -3.76 5.08
N VAL A 10 -9.10 -3.01 3.99
CA VAL A 10 -8.91 -3.60 2.67
C VAL A 10 -7.62 -4.45 2.69
N PRO A 11 -7.67 -5.71 2.22
CA PRO A 11 -6.48 -6.55 2.21
C PRO A 11 -5.46 -6.09 1.17
N HIS A 12 -4.20 -6.41 1.42
CA HIS A 12 -3.10 -6.18 0.49
C HIS A 12 -2.18 -7.39 0.44
N SER A 13 -1.26 -7.40 -0.52
CA SER A 13 -0.32 -8.50 -0.65
C SER A 13 0.59 -8.62 0.57
N VAL A 14 0.67 -9.81 1.13
CA VAL A 14 1.49 -10.11 2.32
C VAL A 14 2.24 -11.43 2.12
N GLY A 15 3.17 -11.72 3.02
CA GLY A 15 3.87 -12.99 3.07
C GLY A 15 5.31 -12.86 2.59
N LEU A 16 5.97 -14.02 2.44
CA LEU A 16 7.40 -14.09 2.14
C LEU A 16 7.69 -14.85 0.83
N ASN A 17 6.66 -15.30 0.12
CA ASN A 17 6.85 -16.04 -1.12
C ASN A 17 7.44 -15.13 -2.20
N ARG A 18 8.46 -15.63 -2.88
CA ARG A 18 9.11 -14.91 -3.97
C ARG A 18 8.48 -15.27 -5.31
N PRO A 19 8.52 -14.37 -6.32
CA PRO A 19 8.08 -14.72 -7.66
C PRO A 19 8.99 -15.80 -8.26
N GLN A 20 8.46 -16.55 -9.22
CA GLN A 20 9.21 -17.61 -9.90
C GLN A 20 10.37 -17.04 -10.72
N ARG A 21 10.22 -15.83 -11.26
CA ARG A 21 11.27 -15.13 -12.00
C ARG A 21 11.76 -13.94 -11.19
N GLN A 22 13.06 -13.81 -11.10
CA GLN A 22 13.68 -12.67 -10.45
C GLN A 22 13.58 -11.44 -11.37
N LEU A 23 13.25 -10.29 -10.78
CA LEU A 23 13.25 -9.02 -11.51
C LEU A 23 14.69 -8.60 -11.85
N PRO A 24 14.89 -7.85 -12.95
CA PRO A 24 16.21 -7.30 -13.25
C PRO A 24 16.75 -6.45 -12.11
N SER A 25 18.06 -6.45 -11.93
CA SER A 25 18.74 -5.58 -10.98
C SER A 25 18.41 -4.12 -11.30
N GLY A 26 18.07 -3.34 -10.25
CA GLY A 26 17.73 -1.93 -10.43
C GLY A 26 16.30 -1.67 -10.91
N ALA A 27 15.47 -2.72 -11.02
CA ALA A 27 14.07 -2.53 -11.37
C ALA A 27 13.38 -1.56 -10.39
N CYS A 28 12.54 -0.70 -10.92
CA CYS A 28 11.82 0.32 -10.14
C CYS A 28 10.32 0.00 -10.12
N ASP A 29 9.73 0.03 -8.92
CA ASP A 29 8.28 0.06 -8.77
C ASP A 29 7.84 1.51 -9.01
N SER A 30 7.21 1.77 -10.13
CA SER A 30 6.90 3.13 -10.57
C SER A 30 5.60 3.69 -10.00
N HIS A 31 4.84 2.91 -9.25
CA HIS A 31 3.56 3.38 -8.71
C HIS A 31 3.15 2.50 -7.54
N MET A 32 3.31 3.01 -6.32
CA MET A 32 2.88 2.32 -5.13
C MET A 32 2.30 3.29 -4.12
N HIS A 33 1.54 2.76 -3.20
CA HIS A 33 0.89 3.52 -2.14
C HIS A 33 1.34 3.01 -0.78
N ILE A 34 1.45 3.93 0.18
CA ILE A 34 1.60 3.61 1.60
C ILE A 34 0.30 3.97 2.32
N PHE A 35 -0.18 3.08 3.16
CA PHE A 35 -1.35 3.30 4.01
C PHE A 35 -0.93 3.11 5.46
N ASP A 36 -0.84 4.20 6.19
CA ASP A 36 -0.39 4.19 7.58
C ASP A 36 -1.54 4.64 8.48
N PRO A 37 -1.97 3.81 9.45
CA PRO A 37 -3.10 4.16 10.32
C PRO A 37 -2.85 5.38 11.22
N ARG A 38 -1.61 5.87 11.31
CA ARG A 38 -1.31 7.12 12.01
C ARG A 38 -1.88 8.35 11.30
N PHE A 39 -2.22 8.23 10.01
CA PHE A 39 -2.75 9.33 9.22
C PHE A 39 -4.22 9.06 8.90
N ALA A 40 -5.06 10.06 9.19
CA ALA A 40 -6.49 9.94 8.94
C ALA A 40 -6.79 9.95 7.43
N PRO A 41 -7.70 9.08 6.97
CA PRO A 41 -8.17 9.17 5.60
C PRO A 41 -8.99 10.43 5.36
N SER A 42 -9.14 10.80 4.08
CA SER A 42 -10.03 11.89 3.69
C SER A 42 -11.45 11.64 4.21
N SER A 43 -12.14 12.71 4.62
CA SER A 43 -13.52 12.64 5.08
C SER A 43 -14.49 12.07 4.03
N HIS A 44 -14.10 12.09 2.77
CA HIS A 44 -14.88 11.54 1.66
C HIS A 44 -14.55 10.08 1.33
N TRP A 45 -13.57 9.48 2.03
CA TRP A 45 -13.17 8.11 1.76
C TRP A 45 -14.18 7.12 2.39
N PRO A 46 -14.85 6.28 1.57
CA PRO A 46 -15.97 5.47 2.06
C PRO A 46 -15.56 4.12 2.66
N ARG A 47 -14.28 3.78 2.67
CA ARG A 47 -13.79 2.46 3.07
C ARG A 47 -12.75 2.60 4.17
N THR A 48 -12.55 1.50 4.91
CA THR A 48 -11.40 1.39 5.81
C THR A 48 -10.15 1.14 4.95
N PRO A 49 -9.13 2.01 5.01
CA PRO A 49 -7.91 1.80 4.24
C PRO A 49 -7.18 0.53 4.66
N PRO A 50 -6.37 -0.06 3.80
CA PRO A 50 -5.49 -1.16 4.22
C PRO A 50 -4.48 -0.67 5.25
N VAL A 51 -4.01 -1.58 6.11
CA VAL A 51 -2.87 -1.31 7.00
C VAL A 51 -1.62 -1.77 6.26
N ALA A 52 -1.02 -0.86 5.52
CA ALA A 52 0.12 -1.15 4.63
C ALA A 52 1.19 -0.07 4.78
N PRO A 53 1.85 0.00 5.96
CA PRO A 53 2.87 1.01 6.21
C PRO A 53 4.17 0.69 5.48
N VAL A 54 5.17 1.56 5.63
CA VAL A 54 6.49 1.40 5.01
C VAL A 54 7.10 0.04 5.32
N ALA A 55 6.97 -0.45 6.56
CA ALA A 55 7.53 -1.76 6.94
C ALA A 55 6.95 -2.91 6.09
N ALA A 56 5.64 -2.87 5.82
CA ALA A 56 4.99 -3.87 4.97
C ALA A 56 5.51 -3.78 3.52
N TYR A 57 5.72 -2.58 3.03
CA TYR A 57 6.26 -2.38 1.69
C TYR A 57 7.71 -2.85 1.57
N ARG A 58 8.52 -2.66 2.61
CA ARG A 58 9.89 -3.18 2.64
C ARG A 58 9.92 -4.71 2.51
N GLN A 59 8.97 -5.41 3.11
CA GLN A 59 8.83 -6.86 2.92
C GLN A 59 8.51 -7.22 1.47
N LEU A 60 7.62 -6.48 0.84
CA LEU A 60 7.30 -6.70 -0.58
C LEU A 60 8.53 -6.46 -1.47
N GLN A 61 9.28 -5.40 -1.22
CA GLN A 61 10.52 -5.12 -1.95
C GLN A 61 11.52 -6.28 -1.82
N SER A 62 11.66 -6.82 -0.61
CA SER A 62 12.55 -7.96 -0.37
C SER A 62 12.13 -9.19 -1.16
N ARG A 63 10.81 -9.44 -1.26
CA ARG A 63 10.28 -10.57 -2.04
C ARG A 63 10.50 -10.40 -3.54
N LEU A 64 10.27 -9.20 -4.05
CA LEU A 64 10.36 -8.90 -5.48
C LEU A 64 11.77 -8.61 -5.95
N GLY A 65 12.64 -8.15 -5.05
CA GLY A 65 13.99 -7.72 -5.40
C GLY A 65 14.08 -6.30 -5.94
N THR A 66 13.03 -5.49 -5.78
CA THR A 66 13.09 -4.09 -6.17
C THR A 66 13.83 -3.27 -5.13
N THR A 67 14.60 -2.28 -5.57
CA THR A 67 15.34 -1.37 -4.69
C THR A 67 14.96 0.08 -4.90
N ARG A 68 14.14 0.35 -5.91
CA ARG A 68 13.71 1.69 -6.29
C ARG A 68 12.20 1.74 -6.35
N THR A 69 11.63 2.89 -5.95
CA THR A 69 10.18 3.05 -5.96
C THR A 69 9.79 4.51 -6.15
N VAL A 70 8.60 4.72 -6.69
CA VAL A 70 7.93 6.01 -6.73
C VAL A 70 6.68 5.91 -5.84
N VAL A 71 6.65 6.68 -4.77
CA VAL A 71 5.51 6.73 -3.85
C VAL A 71 4.49 7.69 -4.40
N VAL A 72 3.26 7.21 -4.57
CA VAL A 72 2.14 8.02 -5.06
C VAL A 72 1.12 8.16 -3.94
N THR A 73 0.70 9.39 -3.65
CA THR A 73 -0.33 9.63 -2.64
C THR A 73 -1.65 9.01 -3.10
N PRO A 74 -2.23 8.08 -2.33
CA PRO A 74 -3.49 7.47 -2.72
C PRO A 74 -4.66 8.46 -2.51
N SER A 75 -5.74 8.28 -3.26
CA SER A 75 -6.96 9.07 -3.13
C SER A 75 -7.57 8.99 -1.72
N THR A 76 -7.25 7.96 -0.96
CA THR A 76 -7.63 7.78 0.44
C THR A 76 -7.34 9.01 1.29
N TYR A 77 -6.21 9.68 1.06
CA TYR A 77 -5.77 10.82 1.84
C TYR A 77 -6.10 12.17 1.18
N GLY A 78 -6.79 12.15 0.04
CA GLY A 78 -7.11 13.37 -0.69
C GLY A 78 -5.84 14.11 -1.11
N THR A 79 -5.64 15.34 -0.58
CA THR A 79 -4.47 16.16 -0.88
C THR A 79 -3.44 16.18 0.25
N ASP A 80 -3.62 15.37 1.29
CA ASP A 80 -2.68 15.28 2.40
C ASP A 80 -1.49 14.41 2.00
N ASN A 81 -0.31 15.01 1.95
CA ASN A 81 0.95 14.36 1.60
C ASN A 81 1.88 14.16 2.80
N ALA A 82 1.35 14.30 4.00
CA ALA A 82 2.15 14.16 5.23
C ALA A 82 2.64 12.70 5.51
#